data_be47b62e841044b60db2393f0e815836
#
_entry.id   be47b62e841044b60db2393f0e815836
#
_cell.length_a   1.000
_cell.length_b   1.000
_cell.length_c   1.000
_cell.angle_alpha   90.00
_cell.angle_beta   90.00
_cell.angle_gamma   90.00
#
_symmetry.space_group_name_H-M   'P 1'
#
loop_
_entity.id
_entity.type
_entity.pdbx_description
1 polymer ?
#
loop_
_entity_poly.entity_id
_entity_poly.type
_entity_poly.pdbx_seq_one_letter_code
_entity_poly.pdbx_strand_id
1 'polypeptide(L)'
;SGVHRVQRVPETESGGRVHTSTATVAVLPEMEEAEVDLRPEDIEMQVYRSSGAGGQHINKTSSAVRLIHKPSGIVVACQEERSQVQNREKCMQMLASKLYEIEQEKISSAVTSERRSQVGTGMRNERIRTYNFPQGRVTDHRIGLTLYKIDSIMDGNLDELIDALVTADQAEK
;
A
#
# COMPACT_ATOMS: atom_id res chain seq x y z
N SER A 1 15.61 4.26 2.79
CA SER A 1 14.35 5.03 2.75
C SER A 1 14.50 6.36 3.47
N GLY A 2 13.64 7.34 3.15
CA GLY A 2 13.60 8.64 3.80
C GLY A 2 13.66 9.83 2.83
N VAL A 3 13.88 11.02 3.37
CA VAL A 3 13.95 12.28 2.61
C VAL A 3 15.39 12.62 2.27
N HIS A 4 15.68 12.78 0.98
CA HIS A 4 16.99 13.16 0.45
C HIS A 4 16.94 14.60 -0.05
N ARG A 5 17.88 15.44 0.38
CA ARG A 5 18.00 16.82 -0.04
C ARG A 5 19.07 16.95 -1.12
N VAL A 6 18.73 17.59 -2.22
CA VAL A 6 19.61 17.81 -3.35
C VAL A 6 19.87 19.31 -3.52
N GLN A 7 21.14 19.70 -3.60
CA GLN A 7 21.60 21.05 -3.85
C GLN A 7 22.43 21.06 -5.15
N ARG A 8 21.85 21.63 -6.20
CA ARG A 8 22.50 21.74 -7.52
C ARG A 8 22.06 23.01 -8.24
N VAL A 9 22.79 23.40 -9.25
CA VAL A 9 22.36 24.39 -10.24
C VAL A 9 21.53 23.62 -11.29
N PRO A 10 20.21 23.86 -11.44
CA PRO A 10 19.41 23.21 -12.48
C PRO A 10 19.82 23.66 -13.86
N GLU A 11 19.59 22.86 -14.89
CA GLU A 11 19.85 23.23 -16.29
C GLU A 11 19.01 24.42 -16.76
N THR A 12 17.85 24.64 -16.14
CA THR A 12 16.95 25.76 -16.42
C THR A 12 17.36 27.07 -15.74
N GLU A 13 18.37 27.05 -14.87
CA GLU A 13 18.83 28.23 -14.14
C GLU A 13 19.91 28.98 -14.90
N SER A 14 19.59 30.16 -15.41
CA SER A 14 20.54 30.99 -16.20
C SER A 14 21.52 31.81 -15.35
N GLY A 15 21.19 32.04 -14.08
CA GLY A 15 21.97 32.88 -13.16
C GLY A 15 22.97 32.11 -12.29
N GLY A 16 23.18 30.84 -12.51
CA GLY A 16 24.13 30.00 -11.76
C GLY A 16 23.77 29.80 -10.28
N ARG A 17 22.50 30.03 -9.88
CA ARG A 17 22.08 29.93 -8.50
C ARG A 17 21.85 28.46 -8.10
N VAL A 18 22.33 28.11 -6.91
CA VAL A 18 22.11 26.77 -6.33
C VAL A 18 20.67 26.67 -5.83
N HIS A 19 19.91 25.72 -6.38
CA HIS A 19 18.57 25.39 -5.90
C HIS A 19 18.61 24.18 -4.98
N THR A 20 17.70 24.16 -4.02
CA THR A 20 17.52 23.04 -3.10
C THR A 20 16.18 22.37 -3.36
N SER A 21 16.23 21.08 -3.67
CA SER A 21 15.06 20.22 -3.85
C SER A 21 15.11 19.02 -2.91
N THR A 22 14.00 18.32 -2.77
CA THR A 22 13.91 17.08 -2.02
C THR A 22 13.40 15.94 -2.92
N ALA A 23 13.96 14.75 -2.70
CA ALA A 23 13.46 13.51 -3.26
C ALA A 23 13.18 12.55 -2.12
N THR A 24 12.09 11.82 -2.19
CA THR A 24 11.71 10.83 -1.18
C THR A 24 11.92 9.43 -1.71
N VAL A 25 12.49 8.56 -0.87
CA VAL A 25 12.74 7.15 -1.19
C VAL A 25 11.99 6.30 -0.18
N ALA A 26 11.07 5.47 -0.64
CA ALA A 26 10.42 4.43 0.14
C ALA A 26 10.91 3.06 -0.35
N VAL A 27 11.25 2.19 0.59
CA VAL A 27 11.60 0.79 0.33
C VAL A 27 10.52 -0.07 0.94
N LEU A 28 9.78 -0.76 0.10
CA LEU A 28 8.65 -1.57 0.48
C LEU A 28 8.92 -3.02 0.05
N PRO A 29 8.47 -4.02 0.82
CA PRO A 29 8.52 -5.40 0.36
C PRO A 29 7.63 -5.58 -0.87
N GLU A 30 8.00 -6.50 -1.74
CA GLU A 30 7.12 -6.94 -2.81
C GLU A 30 5.89 -7.60 -2.21
N MET A 31 4.70 -7.22 -2.71
CA MET A 31 3.45 -7.70 -2.16
C MET A 31 2.99 -8.95 -2.89
N GLU A 32 2.53 -9.93 -2.12
CA GLU A 32 1.79 -11.07 -2.62
C GLU A 32 0.35 -10.65 -2.96
N GLU A 33 -0.25 -11.30 -3.97
CA GLU A 33 -1.65 -11.10 -4.29
C GLU A 33 -2.53 -11.57 -3.12
N ALA A 34 -3.62 -10.86 -2.88
CA ALA A 34 -4.57 -11.25 -1.84
C ALA A 34 -5.25 -12.57 -2.24
N GLU A 35 -5.12 -13.57 -1.39
CA GLU A 35 -5.84 -14.83 -1.54
C GLU A 35 -7.07 -14.82 -0.63
N VAL A 36 -8.23 -15.16 -1.19
CA VAL A 36 -9.48 -15.30 -0.44
C VAL A 36 -9.87 -16.77 -0.38
N ASP A 37 -9.78 -17.35 0.82
CA ASP A 37 -10.24 -18.70 1.09
C ASP A 37 -11.69 -18.68 1.61
N LEU A 38 -12.63 -19.10 0.75
CA LEU A 38 -14.04 -19.24 1.09
C LEU A 38 -14.36 -20.66 1.55
N ARG A 39 -14.32 -20.87 2.85
CA ARG A 39 -14.69 -22.17 3.43
C ARG A 39 -16.21 -22.28 3.58
N PRO A 40 -16.83 -23.37 3.11
CA PRO A 40 -18.28 -23.56 3.24
C PRO A 40 -18.78 -23.51 4.70
N GLU A 41 -17.95 -23.93 5.65
CA GLU A 41 -18.24 -23.94 7.10
C GLU A 41 -18.35 -22.54 7.73
N ASP A 42 -17.69 -21.55 7.11
CA ASP A 42 -17.71 -20.15 7.54
C ASP A 42 -18.89 -19.37 6.94
N ILE A 43 -19.67 -20.00 6.07
CA ILE A 43 -20.79 -19.37 5.38
C ILE A 43 -22.10 -19.90 5.91
N GLU A 44 -22.91 -19.01 6.47
CA GLU A 44 -24.29 -19.29 6.82
C GLU A 44 -25.20 -18.85 5.68
N MET A 45 -26.03 -19.78 5.18
CA MET A 45 -27.00 -19.51 4.12
C MET A 45 -28.40 -19.40 4.71
N GLN A 46 -29.06 -18.30 4.41
CA GLN A 46 -30.47 -18.07 4.74
C GLN A 46 -31.27 -17.89 3.46
N VAL A 47 -32.41 -18.59 3.38
CA VAL A 47 -33.33 -18.49 2.25
C VAL A 47 -34.58 -17.78 2.69
N TYR A 48 -35.03 -16.82 1.92
CA TYR A 48 -36.23 -16.05 2.25
C TYR A 48 -37.05 -15.73 0.99
N ARG A 49 -38.26 -15.21 1.20
CA ARG A 49 -39.12 -14.77 0.08
C ARG A 49 -38.66 -13.41 -0.40
N SER A 50 -38.50 -13.28 -1.72
CA SER A 50 -38.21 -11.99 -2.30
C SER A 50 -39.36 -11.00 -2.05
N SER A 51 -38.99 -9.75 -1.72
CA SER A 51 -39.96 -8.66 -1.56
C SER A 51 -39.93 -7.76 -2.79
N GLY A 52 -41.08 -7.48 -3.39
CA GLY A 52 -41.19 -6.60 -4.55
C GLY A 52 -42.57 -6.67 -5.23
N ALA A 53 -42.84 -5.73 -6.13
CA ALA A 53 -44.02 -5.73 -6.98
C ALA A 53 -43.90 -6.84 -8.03
N GLY A 54 -44.42 -8.01 -7.76
CA GLY A 54 -44.37 -9.16 -8.66
C GLY A 54 -45.56 -10.09 -8.49
N GLY A 55 -45.84 -10.92 -9.49
CA GLY A 55 -46.95 -11.84 -9.52
C GLY A 55 -46.83 -13.03 -8.56
N GLN A 56 -47.71 -14.02 -8.71
CA GLN A 56 -47.84 -15.18 -7.80
C GLN A 56 -46.51 -15.95 -7.52
N HIS A 57 -45.56 -15.92 -8.40
CA HIS A 57 -44.28 -16.63 -8.25
C HIS A 57 -43.39 -16.02 -7.16
N ILE A 58 -43.34 -14.69 -7.07
CA ILE A 58 -42.55 -13.95 -6.07
C ILE A 58 -43.09 -14.18 -4.65
N ASN A 59 -44.40 -14.30 -4.52
CA ASN A 59 -45.07 -14.44 -3.23
C ASN A 59 -45.13 -15.90 -2.71
N LYS A 60 -44.89 -16.88 -3.56
CA LYS A 60 -45.02 -18.31 -3.19
C LYS A 60 -43.68 -19.05 -3.04
N THR A 61 -42.60 -18.61 -3.74
CA THR A 61 -41.35 -19.31 -3.72
C THR A 61 -40.26 -18.53 -2.98
N SER A 62 -39.57 -19.23 -2.06
CA SER A 62 -38.40 -18.67 -1.33
C SER A 62 -37.16 -18.83 -2.21
N SER A 63 -36.99 -17.97 -3.21
CA SER A 63 -35.84 -17.99 -4.14
C SER A 63 -34.72 -17.02 -3.76
N ALA A 64 -34.99 -16.05 -2.88
CA ALA A 64 -33.98 -15.11 -2.42
C ALA A 64 -33.01 -15.77 -1.44
N VAL A 65 -31.72 -15.50 -1.62
CA VAL A 65 -30.64 -16.07 -0.81
C VAL A 65 -29.88 -14.94 -0.13
N ARG A 66 -29.56 -15.14 1.13
CA ARG A 66 -28.65 -14.32 1.93
C ARG A 66 -27.51 -15.20 2.42
N LEU A 67 -26.28 -14.75 2.23
CA LEU A 67 -25.11 -15.40 2.79
C LEU A 67 -24.50 -14.49 3.86
N ILE A 68 -24.10 -15.08 4.96
CA ILE A 68 -23.43 -14.43 6.06
C ILE A 68 -22.08 -15.10 6.24
N HIS A 69 -21.01 -14.35 6.09
CA HIS A 69 -19.66 -14.84 6.37
C HIS A 69 -19.37 -14.62 7.86
N LYS A 70 -19.36 -15.69 8.63
CA LYS A 70 -19.25 -15.64 10.11
C LYS A 70 -17.99 -14.92 10.62
N PRO A 71 -16.77 -15.17 10.07
CA PRO A 71 -15.57 -14.54 10.59
C PRO A 71 -15.52 -13.04 10.36
N SER A 72 -15.99 -12.54 9.20
CA SER A 72 -15.95 -11.11 8.86
C SER A 72 -17.27 -10.37 9.16
N GLY A 73 -18.35 -11.08 9.42
CA GLY A 73 -19.69 -10.51 9.60
C GLY A 73 -20.31 -9.91 8.34
N ILE A 74 -19.71 -10.14 7.16
CA ILE A 74 -20.21 -9.61 5.89
C ILE A 74 -21.48 -10.35 5.50
N VAL A 75 -22.49 -9.56 5.12
CA VAL A 75 -23.78 -10.09 4.65
C VAL A 75 -23.96 -9.67 3.20
N VAL A 76 -24.29 -10.64 2.34
CA VAL A 76 -24.69 -10.42 0.95
C VAL A 76 -26.04 -11.06 0.69
N ALA A 77 -26.85 -10.45 -0.15
CA ALA A 77 -28.18 -10.99 -0.48
C ALA A 77 -28.43 -10.80 -1.98
N CYS A 78 -29.04 -11.80 -2.61
CA CYS A 78 -29.44 -11.77 -4.00
C CYS A 78 -30.87 -12.30 -4.16
N GLN A 79 -31.67 -11.57 -4.93
CA GLN A 79 -33.07 -11.95 -5.22
C GLN A 79 -33.43 -11.68 -6.69
N GLU A 80 -32.45 -11.53 -7.56
CA GLU A 80 -32.63 -11.10 -8.96
C GLU A 80 -33.17 -12.25 -9.82
N GLU A 81 -32.72 -13.48 -9.53
CA GLU A 81 -33.07 -14.65 -10.31
C GLU A 81 -34.28 -15.39 -9.73
N ARG A 82 -34.96 -16.13 -10.60
CA ARG A 82 -36.08 -17.00 -10.20
C ARG A 82 -35.61 -18.28 -9.52
N SER A 83 -34.38 -18.67 -9.78
CA SER A 83 -33.78 -19.91 -9.23
C SER A 83 -32.96 -19.61 -7.97
N GLN A 84 -33.23 -20.34 -6.89
CA GLN A 84 -32.46 -20.30 -5.66
C GLN A 84 -30.99 -20.64 -5.90
N VAL A 85 -30.71 -21.59 -6.80
CA VAL A 85 -29.32 -22.02 -7.10
C VAL A 85 -28.56 -20.87 -7.74
N GLN A 86 -29.13 -20.19 -8.72
CA GLN A 86 -28.51 -19.05 -9.39
C GLN A 86 -28.28 -17.88 -8.43
N ASN A 87 -29.25 -17.59 -7.55
CA ASN A 87 -29.09 -16.55 -6.52
C ASN A 87 -27.98 -16.92 -5.53
N ARG A 88 -27.82 -18.22 -5.18
CA ARG A 88 -26.73 -18.68 -4.33
C ARG A 88 -25.36 -18.48 -5.00
N GLU A 89 -25.23 -18.84 -6.27
CA GLU A 89 -23.98 -18.65 -7.03
C GLU A 89 -23.61 -17.19 -7.14
N LYS A 90 -24.56 -16.31 -7.47
CA LYS A 90 -24.35 -14.86 -7.48
C LYS A 90 -23.93 -14.32 -6.09
N CYS A 91 -24.59 -14.76 -5.03
CA CYS A 91 -24.21 -14.38 -3.67
C CYS A 91 -22.78 -14.83 -3.33
N MET A 92 -22.38 -16.03 -3.74
CA MET A 92 -21.00 -16.51 -3.51
C MET A 92 -19.98 -15.66 -4.25
N GLN A 93 -20.24 -15.28 -5.50
CA GLN A 93 -19.37 -14.38 -6.26
C GLN A 93 -19.31 -12.98 -5.63
N MET A 94 -20.44 -12.44 -5.20
CA MET A 94 -20.49 -11.15 -4.50
C MET A 94 -19.74 -11.18 -3.17
N LEU A 95 -19.86 -12.27 -2.42
CA LEU A 95 -19.15 -12.46 -1.16
C LEU A 95 -17.63 -12.54 -1.39
N ALA A 96 -17.20 -13.34 -2.38
CA ALA A 96 -15.80 -13.45 -2.77
C ALA A 96 -15.21 -12.11 -3.16
N SER A 97 -15.92 -11.33 -4.00
CA SER A 97 -15.48 -10.01 -4.43
C SER A 97 -15.34 -9.03 -3.26
N LYS A 98 -16.30 -9.02 -2.33
CA LYS A 98 -16.24 -8.15 -1.15
C LYS A 98 -15.11 -8.53 -0.19
N LEU A 99 -14.87 -9.81 0.03
CA LEU A 99 -13.76 -10.27 0.87
C LEU A 99 -12.41 -9.92 0.23
N TYR A 100 -12.30 -10.11 -1.08
CA TYR A 100 -11.11 -9.72 -1.83
C TYR A 100 -10.85 -8.20 -1.73
N GLU A 101 -11.88 -7.38 -1.90
CA GLU A 101 -11.78 -5.92 -1.77
C GLU A 101 -11.29 -5.49 -0.38
N ILE A 102 -11.83 -6.08 0.68
CA ILE A 102 -11.41 -5.80 2.06
C ILE A 102 -9.97 -6.23 2.30
N GLU A 103 -9.55 -7.38 1.80
CA GLU A 103 -8.18 -7.86 1.98
C GLU A 103 -7.19 -6.97 1.20
N GLN A 104 -7.54 -6.59 -0.02
CA GLN A 104 -6.78 -5.62 -0.82
C GLN A 104 -6.67 -4.26 -0.11
N GLU A 105 -7.75 -3.79 0.50
CA GLU A 105 -7.74 -2.52 1.24
C GLU A 105 -6.84 -2.59 2.48
N LYS A 106 -6.85 -3.70 3.23
CA LYS A 106 -5.94 -3.92 4.37
C LYS A 106 -4.48 -3.87 3.92
N ILE A 107 -4.13 -4.63 2.88
CA ILE A 107 -2.77 -4.68 2.33
C ILE A 107 -2.35 -3.28 1.85
N SER A 108 -3.19 -2.61 1.07
CA SER A 108 -2.93 -1.27 0.55
C SER A 108 -2.77 -0.23 1.67
N SER A 109 -3.60 -0.30 2.72
CA SER A 109 -3.51 0.61 3.87
C SER A 109 -2.23 0.39 4.68
N ALA A 110 -1.82 -0.86 4.88
CA ALA A 110 -0.57 -1.21 5.55
C ALA A 110 0.65 -0.65 4.80
N VAL A 111 0.71 -0.88 3.49
CA VAL A 111 1.77 -0.35 2.61
C VAL A 111 1.78 1.18 2.60
N THR A 112 0.61 1.80 2.54
CA THR A 112 0.49 3.27 2.57
C THR A 112 0.98 3.84 3.91
N SER A 113 0.63 3.19 5.02
CA SER A 113 1.09 3.57 6.35
C SER A 113 2.61 3.44 6.47
N GLU A 114 3.17 2.32 6.04
CA GLU A 114 4.62 2.10 6.05
C GLU A 114 5.35 3.11 5.16
N ARG A 115 4.85 3.35 3.95
CA ARG A 115 5.40 4.38 3.07
C ARG A 115 5.39 5.75 3.73
N ARG A 116 4.31 6.14 4.39
CA ARG A 116 4.22 7.43 5.09
C ARG A 116 5.21 7.52 6.24
N SER A 117 5.40 6.47 7.01
CA SER A 117 6.38 6.45 8.10
C SER A 117 7.81 6.63 7.60
N GLN A 118 8.14 6.06 6.44
CA GLN A 118 9.47 6.18 5.83
C GLN A 118 9.74 7.56 5.21
N VAL A 119 8.73 8.20 4.63
CA VAL A 119 8.88 9.43 3.83
C VAL A 119 8.50 10.69 4.59
N GLY A 120 7.76 10.57 5.69
CA GLY A 120 7.24 11.69 6.46
C GLY A 120 6.43 12.66 5.59
N THR A 121 6.65 13.97 5.76
CA THR A 121 6.04 15.03 4.94
C THR A 121 6.84 15.35 3.68
N GLY A 122 8.06 14.81 3.53
CA GLY A 122 8.98 15.13 2.44
C GLY A 122 9.59 16.53 2.51
N MET A 123 9.45 17.21 3.63
CA MET A 123 9.99 18.55 3.81
C MET A 123 11.52 18.55 3.96
N ARG A 124 12.16 19.67 3.60
CA ARG A 124 13.62 19.82 3.63
C ARG A 124 14.25 19.64 5.01
N ASN A 125 13.52 19.85 6.08
CA ASN A 125 13.96 19.67 7.47
C ASN A 125 14.05 18.18 7.88
N GLU A 126 13.27 17.31 7.25
CA GLU A 126 13.25 15.86 7.53
C GLU A 126 14.37 15.08 6.81
N ARG A 127 15.28 15.79 6.17
CA ARG A 127 16.37 15.19 5.40
C ARG A 127 17.21 14.21 6.23
N ILE A 128 17.38 13.02 5.69
CA ILE A 128 18.35 12.04 6.21
C ILE A 128 19.72 12.21 5.54
N ARG A 129 19.73 12.64 4.28
CA ARG A 129 20.97 12.80 3.48
C ARG A 129 20.90 14.05 2.61
N THR A 130 22.06 14.69 2.41
CA THR A 130 22.20 15.83 1.52
C THR A 130 23.26 15.57 0.47
N TYR A 131 22.89 15.80 -0.78
CA TYR A 131 23.77 15.75 -1.96
C TYR A 131 24.05 17.17 -2.40
N ASN A 132 25.30 17.62 -2.26
CA ASN A 132 25.74 18.96 -2.65
C ASN A 132 26.65 18.85 -3.86
N PHE A 133 26.10 19.07 -5.04
CA PHE A 133 26.82 18.96 -6.32
C PHE A 133 27.93 20.02 -6.49
N PRO A 134 27.71 21.32 -6.18
CA PRO A 134 28.77 22.32 -6.28
C PRO A 134 30.00 22.02 -5.42
N GLN A 135 29.81 21.34 -4.29
CA GLN A 135 30.90 20.98 -3.38
C GLN A 135 31.38 19.53 -3.54
N GLY A 136 30.77 18.75 -4.46
CA GLY A 136 31.11 17.35 -4.69
C GLY A 136 30.92 16.44 -3.47
N ARG A 137 30.07 16.82 -2.50
CA ARG A 137 29.92 16.10 -1.24
C ARG A 137 28.54 15.51 -1.01
N VAL A 138 28.54 14.38 -0.31
CA VAL A 138 27.33 13.74 0.23
C VAL A 138 27.47 13.67 1.76
N THR A 139 26.44 14.13 2.48
CA THR A 139 26.41 14.10 3.95
C THR A 139 25.21 13.28 4.42
N ASP A 140 25.46 12.23 5.18
CA ASP A 140 24.40 11.50 5.90
C ASP A 140 24.23 12.12 7.30
N HIS A 141 23.08 12.70 7.55
CA HIS A 141 22.81 13.45 8.79
C HIS A 141 22.51 12.54 9.98
N ARG A 142 22.18 11.26 9.76
CA ARG A 142 21.90 10.30 10.83
C ARG A 142 23.14 9.96 11.63
N ILE A 143 24.28 9.85 10.94
CA ILE A 143 25.58 9.46 11.53
C ILE A 143 26.63 10.57 11.43
N GLY A 144 26.28 11.74 10.86
CA GLY A 144 27.22 12.87 10.67
C GLY A 144 28.33 12.61 9.67
N LEU A 145 28.24 11.57 8.84
CA LEU A 145 29.25 11.20 7.86
C LEU A 145 29.19 12.12 6.63
N THR A 146 30.36 12.64 6.21
CA THR A 146 30.50 13.42 4.99
C THR A 146 31.57 12.82 4.07
N LEU A 147 31.19 12.53 2.83
CA LEU A 147 32.07 12.00 1.78
C LEU A 147 32.16 12.97 0.61
N TYR A 148 33.36 13.20 0.11
CA TYR A 148 33.65 14.09 -1.05
C TYR A 148 33.80 13.28 -2.33
N LYS A 149 32.84 12.42 -2.64
CA LYS A 149 32.85 11.47 -3.77
C LYS A 149 31.45 11.37 -4.41
N ILE A 150 30.80 12.53 -4.63
CA ILE A 150 29.40 12.54 -5.07
C ILE A 150 29.21 11.76 -6.39
N ASP A 151 30.11 11.91 -7.36
CA ASP A 151 30.01 11.25 -8.66
C ASP A 151 30.07 9.73 -8.50
N SER A 152 31.05 9.23 -7.73
CA SER A 152 31.18 7.80 -7.44
C SER A 152 29.95 7.22 -6.73
N ILE A 153 29.35 7.99 -5.80
CA ILE A 153 28.14 7.59 -5.08
C ILE A 153 26.93 7.56 -6.03
N MET A 154 26.85 8.52 -6.95
CA MET A 154 25.77 8.54 -7.96
C MET A 154 25.89 7.41 -8.98
N ASP A 155 27.12 6.95 -9.25
CA ASP A 155 27.40 5.79 -10.09
C ASP A 155 27.16 4.44 -9.38
N GLY A 156 26.74 4.48 -8.10
CA GLY A 156 26.32 3.29 -7.35
C GLY A 156 27.33 2.77 -6.33
N ASN A 157 28.49 3.42 -6.14
CA ASN A 157 29.44 3.03 -5.11
C ASN A 157 28.98 3.53 -3.73
N LEU A 158 28.13 2.73 -3.07
CA LEU A 158 27.50 3.05 -1.79
C LEU A 158 28.12 2.32 -0.59
N ASP A 159 29.10 1.46 -0.81
CA ASP A 159 29.62 0.53 0.21
C ASP A 159 30.08 1.27 1.48
N GLU A 160 30.86 2.32 1.33
CA GLU A 160 31.36 3.12 2.47
C GLU A 160 30.23 3.74 3.32
N LEU A 161 29.14 4.18 2.66
CA LEU A 161 27.95 4.71 3.34
C LEU A 161 27.15 3.61 4.04
N ILE A 162 27.03 2.45 3.40
CA ILE A 162 26.28 1.32 3.93
C ILE A 162 27.02 0.75 5.15
N ASP A 163 28.32 0.53 5.04
CA ASP A 163 29.14 0.00 6.13
C ASP A 163 29.12 0.92 7.36
N ALA A 164 29.22 2.22 7.16
CA ALA A 164 29.13 3.20 8.24
C ALA A 164 27.75 3.20 8.92
N LEU A 165 26.67 3.07 8.15
CA LEU A 165 25.31 2.98 8.70
C LEU A 165 25.07 1.67 9.44
N VAL A 166 25.54 0.55 8.91
CA VAL A 166 25.45 -0.76 9.58
C VAL A 166 26.20 -0.76 10.91
N THR A 167 27.42 -0.18 10.91
CA THR A 167 28.23 -0.06 12.11
C THR A 167 27.55 0.81 13.18
N ALA A 168 26.92 1.92 12.78
CA ALA A 168 26.17 2.79 13.69
C ALA A 168 24.93 2.07 14.27
N ASP A 169 24.17 1.35 13.44
CA ASP A 169 22.99 0.58 13.91
C ASP A 169 23.37 -0.55 14.88
N GLN A 170 24.54 -1.17 14.67
CA GLN A 170 25.06 -2.19 15.61
C GLN A 170 25.52 -1.59 16.93
N ALA A 171 25.98 -0.36 16.94
CA ALA A 171 26.44 0.31 18.16
C ALA A 171 25.30 0.84 19.04
N GLU A 172 24.10 1.05 18.46
CA GLU A 172 22.88 1.48 19.17
C GLU A 172 22.08 0.30 19.78
N LYS A 173 22.39 -0.93 19.38
CA LYS A 173 21.75 -2.18 19.91
C LYS A 173 22.53 -2.78 21.04
#